data_24a058f7a61bfef2994adb2dae8bc43e
#
_entry.id   24a058f7a61bfef2994adb2dae8bc43e
#
_cell.length_a   1.000
_cell.length_b   1.000
_cell.length_c   1.000
_cell.angle_alpha   90.00
_cell.angle_beta   90.00
_cell.angle_gamma   90.00
#
_symmetry.space_group_name_H-M   'P 1'
#
loop_
_entity.id
_entity.type
_entity.pdbx_description
1 polymer ?
#
loop_
_entity_poly.entity_id
_entity_poly.type
_entity_poly.pdbx_seq_one_letter_code
_entity_poly.pdbx_strand_id
1 'polypeptide(L)'
;MFEDALIRQIRYALSSVDGEFDVTKESGRIYVKALGEYDYDDTIEALKRVFGIADICPMVQIDDKDYENLKKHVVEYMDQVYPDKNITFKVDARRGDKQYPVSSEQINRDMGEAILDAFPEMKVDVHHPDVLLRVEIRQKVNLFSLMIPGPGGMPIGTNGQAMLLLSGGIDSPVAGYMIAKRGVKIDAVYFHAPPYTSERAKQKVVDLANLVARYSGPINLHVVNFTDIQLYIYEQCPHEELTIIMRRYMMRIAQAIAEKTGSIALITGESIGQV
;
A
#
# COMPACT_ATOMS: atom_id res chain seq x y z
N MET A 1 9.17 6.87 -13.94
CA MET A 1 7.69 7.12 -13.97
C MET A 1 6.93 6.28 -12.95
N PHE A 2 7.00 4.93 -12.99
CA PHE A 2 6.31 4.06 -12.01
C PHE A 2 6.91 4.17 -10.59
N GLU A 3 8.21 4.01 -10.48
CA GLU A 3 8.93 4.10 -9.20
C GLU A 3 8.88 5.49 -8.58
N ASP A 4 8.90 6.56 -9.39
CA ASP A 4 8.78 7.92 -8.89
C ASP A 4 7.37 8.19 -8.31
N ALA A 5 6.33 7.59 -8.92
CA ALA A 5 4.99 7.65 -8.38
C ALA A 5 4.91 6.92 -7.03
N LEU A 6 5.55 5.74 -6.92
CA LEU A 6 5.61 4.98 -5.68
C LEU A 6 6.36 5.74 -4.58
N ILE A 7 7.51 6.34 -4.88
CA ILE A 7 8.28 7.16 -3.94
C ILE A 7 7.45 8.34 -3.43
N ARG A 8 6.74 9.04 -4.33
CA ARG A 8 5.87 10.15 -3.91
C ARG A 8 4.77 9.68 -2.96
N GLN A 9 4.17 8.51 -3.22
CA GLN A 9 3.13 7.97 -2.35
C GLN A 9 3.66 7.50 -1.01
N ILE A 10 4.84 6.88 -0.98
CA ILE A 10 5.51 6.53 0.27
C ILE A 10 5.77 7.78 1.10
N ARG A 11 6.33 8.83 0.50
CA ARG A 11 6.56 10.11 1.19
C ARG A 11 5.27 10.73 1.71
N TYR A 12 4.20 10.68 0.91
CA TYR A 12 2.88 11.17 1.32
C TYR A 12 2.31 10.36 2.49
N ALA A 13 2.39 9.04 2.45
CA ALA A 13 1.92 8.18 3.54
C ALA A 13 2.69 8.43 4.84
N LEU A 14 4.00 8.61 4.75
CA LEU A 14 4.87 8.89 5.89
C LEU A 14 4.74 10.32 6.44
N SER A 15 4.17 11.27 5.69
CA SER A 15 3.99 12.65 6.16
C SER A 15 3.02 12.80 7.33
N SER A 16 2.23 11.77 7.63
CA SER A 16 1.31 11.72 8.77
C SER A 16 1.81 10.86 9.93
N VAL A 17 3.04 10.35 9.85
CA VAL A 17 3.68 9.53 10.88
C VAL A 17 4.72 10.38 11.60
N ASP A 18 4.83 10.20 12.91
CA ASP A 18 5.86 10.86 13.71
C ASP A 18 7.25 10.34 13.32
N GLY A 19 8.12 11.27 12.93
CA GLY A 19 9.48 11.00 12.49
C GLY A 19 9.86 11.71 11.20
N GLU A 20 11.14 11.73 10.91
CA GLU A 20 11.67 12.24 9.65
C GLU A 20 12.25 11.10 8.84
N PHE A 21 11.88 11.00 7.56
CA PHE A 21 12.24 9.89 6.70
C PHE A 21 12.91 10.35 5.41
N ASP A 22 14.02 9.70 5.07
CA ASP A 22 14.59 9.77 3.74
C ASP A 22 14.14 8.58 2.90
N VAL A 23 13.58 8.86 1.71
CA VAL A 23 13.08 7.84 0.79
C VAL A 23 13.88 7.89 -0.49
N THR A 24 14.71 6.87 -0.68
CA THR A 24 15.64 6.75 -1.80
C THR A 24 15.42 5.49 -2.61
N LYS A 25 15.88 5.53 -3.85
CA LYS A 25 15.89 4.38 -4.76
C LYS A 25 17.33 3.98 -5.03
N GLU A 26 17.61 2.71 -4.86
CA GLU A 26 18.91 2.15 -5.17
C GLU A 26 18.76 0.73 -5.73
N SER A 27 19.38 0.45 -6.87
CA SER A 27 19.49 -0.90 -7.45
C SER A 27 18.16 -1.69 -7.50
N GLY A 28 17.05 -1.00 -7.88
CA GLY A 28 15.72 -1.63 -8.02
C GLY A 28 14.98 -1.87 -6.70
N ARG A 29 15.44 -1.25 -5.60
CA ARG A 29 14.73 -1.21 -4.31
C ARG A 29 14.45 0.23 -3.89
N ILE A 30 13.42 0.41 -3.10
CA ILE A 30 13.13 1.67 -2.42
C ILE A 30 13.46 1.47 -0.94
N TYR A 31 14.31 2.34 -0.42
CA TYR A 31 14.71 2.38 0.97
C TYR A 31 14.00 3.53 1.66
N VAL A 32 13.47 3.24 2.84
CA VAL A 32 12.93 4.22 3.79
C VAL A 32 13.86 4.22 5.00
N LYS A 33 14.57 5.32 5.22
CA LYS A 33 15.50 5.48 6.32
C LYS A 33 14.96 6.52 7.29
N ALA A 34 14.74 6.15 8.53
CA ALA A 34 14.47 7.11 9.59
C ALA A 34 15.74 7.93 9.89
N LEU A 35 15.60 9.26 10.03
CA LEU A 35 16.69 10.17 10.30
C LEU A 35 16.81 10.50 11.80
N GLY A 36 15.90 9.99 12.64
CA GLY A 36 15.86 10.19 14.09
C GLY A 36 14.90 9.20 14.74
N GLU A 37 14.33 9.59 15.88
CA GLU A 37 13.28 8.83 16.53
C GLU A 37 12.02 8.81 15.65
N TYR A 38 11.33 7.68 15.60
CA TYR A 38 10.11 7.48 14.81
C TYR A 38 9.22 6.40 15.42
N ASP A 39 7.93 6.44 15.09
CA ASP A 39 7.00 5.39 15.45
C ASP A 39 7.08 4.25 14.42
N TYR A 40 7.57 3.09 14.87
CA TYR A 40 7.74 1.91 14.00
C TYR A 40 6.40 1.35 13.54
N ASP A 41 5.43 1.19 14.44
CA ASP A 41 4.16 0.55 14.14
C ASP A 41 3.33 1.43 13.18
N ASP A 42 3.25 2.72 13.45
CA ASP A 42 2.57 3.67 12.57
C ASP A 42 3.25 3.76 11.19
N THR A 43 4.58 3.67 11.14
CA THR A 43 5.34 3.62 9.88
C THR A 43 4.95 2.40 9.05
N ILE A 44 4.94 1.20 9.65
CA ILE A 44 4.54 -0.02 8.96
C ILE A 44 3.08 0.05 8.50
N GLU A 45 2.17 0.52 9.37
CA GLU A 45 0.76 0.67 9.01
C GLU A 45 0.52 1.71 7.91
N ALA A 46 1.30 2.77 7.84
CA ALA A 46 1.25 3.73 6.74
C ALA A 46 1.72 3.09 5.42
N LEU A 47 2.84 2.37 5.44
CA LEU A 47 3.39 1.70 4.27
C LEU A 47 2.49 0.57 3.75
N LYS A 48 1.79 -0.16 4.62
CA LYS A 48 0.79 -1.19 4.25
C LYS A 48 -0.41 -0.63 3.48
N ARG A 49 -0.58 0.68 3.40
CA ARG A 49 -1.64 1.34 2.63
C ARG A 49 -1.19 1.85 1.27
N VAL A 50 0.09 1.78 0.96
CA VAL A 50 0.63 2.30 -0.29
C VAL A 50 0.57 1.24 -1.39
N PHE A 51 -0.32 1.42 -2.36
CA PHE A 51 -0.39 0.54 -3.53
C PHE A 51 0.90 0.57 -4.35
N GLY A 52 1.36 -0.61 -4.73
CA GLY A 52 2.63 -0.83 -5.43
C GLY A 52 3.72 -1.42 -4.54
N ILE A 53 3.56 -1.40 -3.21
CA ILE A 53 4.46 -2.11 -2.29
C ILE A 53 4.06 -3.59 -2.28
N ALA A 54 4.99 -4.47 -2.63
CA ALA A 54 4.81 -5.92 -2.53
C ALA A 54 5.09 -6.39 -1.10
N ASP A 55 6.26 -6.04 -0.58
CA ASP A 55 6.71 -6.41 0.75
C ASP A 55 7.44 -5.24 1.41
N ILE A 56 7.31 -5.17 2.74
CA ILE A 56 8.05 -4.25 3.61
C ILE A 56 9.03 -5.13 4.41
N CYS A 57 10.32 -4.83 4.29
CA CYS A 57 11.36 -5.61 4.95
C CYS A 57 12.13 -4.69 5.91
N PRO A 58 11.79 -4.69 7.22
CA PRO A 58 12.63 -4.05 8.22
C PRO A 58 14.03 -4.66 8.18
N MET A 59 15.06 -3.81 8.06
CA MET A 59 16.43 -4.31 7.85
C MET A 59 17.47 -3.51 8.62
N VAL A 60 18.57 -4.17 8.91
CA VAL A 60 19.82 -3.53 9.34
C VAL A 60 20.72 -3.38 8.13
N GLN A 61 21.18 -2.16 7.88
CA GLN A 61 22.09 -1.85 6.78
C GLN A 61 23.49 -1.58 7.32
N ILE A 62 24.49 -2.29 6.79
CA ILE A 62 25.87 -2.27 7.23
C ILE A 62 26.76 -1.78 6.08
N ASP A 63 27.56 -0.77 6.33
CA ASP A 63 28.50 -0.23 5.34
C ASP A 63 29.75 -1.10 5.17
N ASP A 64 30.14 -1.79 6.24
CA ASP A 64 31.31 -2.69 6.25
C ASP A 64 30.99 -3.99 5.50
N LYS A 65 31.83 -4.32 4.52
CA LYS A 65 31.75 -5.54 3.73
C LYS A 65 32.84 -6.56 4.08
N ASP A 66 33.63 -6.30 5.13
CA ASP A 66 34.61 -7.26 5.61
C ASP A 66 33.90 -8.56 6.04
N TYR A 67 34.46 -9.69 5.59
CA TYR A 67 33.75 -10.96 5.74
C TYR A 67 33.75 -11.45 7.21
N GLU A 68 34.79 -11.19 7.95
CA GLU A 68 34.85 -11.60 9.36
C GLU A 68 33.96 -10.69 10.23
N ASN A 69 33.87 -9.42 9.88
CA ASN A 69 32.93 -8.51 10.54
C ASN A 69 31.49 -8.85 10.20
N LEU A 70 31.21 -9.30 8.98
CA LEU A 70 29.88 -9.75 8.58
C LEU A 70 29.37 -10.89 9.48
N LYS A 71 30.22 -11.86 9.85
CA LYS A 71 29.86 -12.93 10.80
C LYS A 71 29.42 -12.36 12.15
N LYS A 72 30.14 -11.37 12.66
CA LYS A 72 29.78 -10.70 13.93
C LYS A 72 28.44 -10.00 13.82
N HIS A 73 28.21 -9.23 12.75
CA HIS A 73 26.96 -8.52 12.53
C HIS A 73 25.76 -9.44 12.39
N VAL A 74 25.94 -10.61 11.77
CA VAL A 74 24.88 -11.62 11.67
C VAL A 74 24.53 -12.18 13.04
N VAL A 75 25.50 -12.46 13.87
CA VAL A 75 25.30 -12.92 15.26
C VAL A 75 24.61 -11.84 16.09
N GLU A 76 25.08 -10.59 16.03
CA GLU A 76 24.47 -9.43 16.70
C GLU A 76 23.01 -9.23 16.26
N TYR A 77 22.72 -9.35 14.97
CA TYR A 77 21.35 -9.26 14.45
C TYR A 77 20.45 -10.34 15.05
N MET A 78 20.91 -11.60 15.05
CA MET A 78 20.15 -12.73 15.61
C MET A 78 19.95 -12.59 17.12
N ASP A 79 20.92 -12.01 17.81
CA ASP A 79 20.80 -11.76 19.26
C ASP A 79 19.75 -10.70 19.58
N GLN A 80 19.77 -9.59 18.85
CA GLN A 80 18.88 -8.45 19.07
C GLN A 80 17.44 -8.74 18.66
N VAL A 81 17.23 -9.42 17.52
CA VAL A 81 15.89 -9.62 16.94
C VAL A 81 15.19 -10.84 17.54
N TYR A 82 15.92 -11.85 17.96
CA TYR A 82 15.38 -13.11 18.48
C TYR A 82 15.87 -13.41 19.90
N PRO A 83 15.21 -12.90 20.93
CA PRO A 83 15.56 -13.18 22.34
C PRO A 83 15.43 -14.67 22.69
N ASP A 84 14.39 -15.35 22.16
CA ASP A 84 14.26 -16.82 22.28
C ASP A 84 15.16 -17.49 21.25
N LYS A 85 16.13 -18.26 21.75
CA LYS A 85 17.09 -19.00 20.93
C LYS A 85 16.62 -20.43 20.60
N ASN A 86 15.51 -20.90 21.14
CA ASN A 86 14.99 -22.25 20.85
C ASN A 86 14.13 -22.24 19.58
N ILE A 87 14.72 -21.80 18.48
CA ILE A 87 14.10 -21.65 17.17
C ILE A 87 14.94 -22.31 16.08
N THR A 88 14.29 -22.63 14.96
CA THR A 88 14.99 -23.09 13.76
C THR A 88 15.24 -21.93 12.80
N PHE A 89 16.36 -21.96 12.10
CA PHE A 89 16.69 -20.92 11.14
C PHE A 89 17.33 -21.45 9.86
N LYS A 90 17.33 -20.60 8.84
CA LYS A 90 18.07 -20.78 7.59
C LYS A 90 18.66 -19.44 7.16
N VAL A 91 19.89 -19.48 6.66
CA VAL A 91 20.51 -18.32 5.99
C VAL A 91 20.27 -18.42 4.48
N ASP A 92 19.83 -17.32 3.85
CA ASP A 92 19.66 -17.16 2.40
C ASP A 92 20.46 -15.93 1.94
N ALA A 93 21.70 -16.15 1.54
CA ALA A 93 22.57 -15.09 1.06
C ALA A 93 22.39 -14.83 -0.43
N ARG A 94 22.31 -13.56 -0.80
CA ARG A 94 22.22 -13.11 -2.18
C ARG A 94 23.27 -12.03 -2.47
N ARG A 95 24.03 -12.24 -3.55
CA ARG A 95 25.01 -11.27 -4.03
C ARG A 95 24.44 -10.46 -5.17
N GLY A 96 24.14 -9.19 -4.96
CA GLY A 96 23.90 -8.20 -6.00
C GLY A 96 25.22 -7.76 -6.67
N ASP A 97 26.28 -7.76 -5.87
CA ASP A 97 27.67 -7.57 -6.35
C ASP A 97 28.29 -8.95 -6.65
N LYS A 98 28.43 -9.28 -7.94
CA LYS A 98 29.02 -10.54 -8.38
C LYS A 98 30.54 -10.59 -8.19
N GLN A 99 31.21 -9.46 -7.92
CA GLN A 99 32.63 -9.37 -7.68
C GLN A 99 32.99 -9.67 -6.22
N TYR A 100 32.00 -9.78 -5.32
CA TYR A 100 32.25 -10.14 -3.94
C TYR A 100 32.92 -11.52 -3.86
N PRO A 101 34.05 -11.66 -3.11
CA PRO A 101 34.96 -12.80 -3.24
C PRO A 101 34.37 -14.13 -2.78
N VAL A 102 33.38 -14.11 -1.86
CA VAL A 102 32.79 -15.31 -1.27
C VAL A 102 31.49 -15.67 -1.97
N SER A 103 31.27 -16.94 -2.28
CA SER A 103 30.01 -17.40 -2.92
C SER A 103 28.82 -17.34 -1.95
N SER A 104 27.60 -17.21 -2.48
CA SER A 104 26.40 -17.22 -1.64
C SER A 104 26.24 -18.51 -0.84
N GLU A 105 26.61 -19.64 -1.41
CA GLU A 105 26.60 -20.93 -0.70
C GLU A 105 27.57 -20.97 0.46
N GLN A 106 28.77 -20.40 0.29
CA GLN A 106 29.75 -20.33 1.36
C GLN A 106 29.28 -19.37 2.45
N ILE A 107 28.70 -18.21 2.07
CA ILE A 107 28.13 -17.27 3.04
C ILE A 107 27.03 -17.96 3.86
N ASN A 108 26.14 -18.74 3.22
CA ASN A 108 25.10 -19.48 3.95
C ASN A 108 25.66 -20.42 5.01
N ARG A 109 26.72 -21.13 4.68
CA ARG A 109 27.38 -22.08 5.61
C ARG A 109 28.07 -21.35 6.76
N ASP A 110 28.92 -20.39 6.44
CA ASP A 110 29.76 -19.72 7.43
C ASP A 110 28.94 -18.83 8.38
N MET A 111 27.88 -18.16 7.87
CA MET A 111 26.96 -17.41 8.73
C MET A 111 26.10 -18.35 9.58
N GLY A 112 25.68 -19.49 9.00
CA GLY A 112 24.99 -20.53 9.76
C GLY A 112 25.84 -21.12 10.89
N GLU A 113 27.11 -21.42 10.62
CA GLU A 113 28.06 -21.88 11.60
C GLU A 113 28.28 -20.84 12.71
N ALA A 114 28.53 -19.58 12.35
CA ALA A 114 28.72 -18.51 13.31
C ALA A 114 27.51 -18.31 14.25
N ILE A 115 26.29 -18.49 13.74
CA ILE A 115 25.08 -18.44 14.58
C ILE A 115 25.01 -19.64 15.53
N LEU A 116 25.32 -20.86 15.06
CA LEU A 116 25.29 -22.06 15.88
C LEU A 116 26.36 -22.04 16.97
N ASP A 117 27.55 -21.50 16.65
CA ASP A 117 28.65 -21.36 17.64
C ASP A 117 28.28 -20.38 18.76
N ALA A 118 27.57 -19.29 18.40
CA ALA A 118 27.11 -18.27 19.34
C ALA A 118 25.89 -18.72 20.15
N PHE A 119 25.00 -19.49 19.54
CA PHE A 119 23.70 -19.89 20.11
C PHE A 119 23.46 -21.39 19.89
N PRO A 120 24.02 -22.25 20.74
CA PRO A 120 23.92 -23.73 20.59
C PRO A 120 22.50 -24.28 20.70
N GLU A 121 21.56 -23.51 21.22
CA GLU A 121 20.13 -23.87 21.31
C GLU A 121 19.43 -23.79 19.96
N MET A 122 19.91 -22.94 19.05
CA MET A 122 19.36 -22.79 17.70
C MET A 122 19.66 -24.01 16.84
N LYS A 123 18.79 -24.29 15.87
CA LYS A 123 18.96 -25.40 14.92
C LYS A 123 18.74 -24.92 13.50
N VAL A 124 19.46 -25.54 12.55
CA VAL A 124 19.25 -25.29 11.13
C VAL A 124 18.12 -26.16 10.60
N ASP A 125 17.11 -25.55 9.98
CA ASP A 125 16.11 -26.25 9.16
C ASP A 125 16.07 -25.60 7.76
N VAL A 126 16.48 -26.37 6.75
CA VAL A 126 16.55 -25.88 5.36
C VAL A 126 15.22 -25.92 4.62
N HIS A 127 14.21 -26.61 5.16
CA HIS A 127 12.93 -26.81 4.52
C HIS A 127 11.82 -25.95 5.13
N HIS A 128 11.73 -25.92 6.47
CA HIS A 128 10.67 -25.22 7.21
C HIS A 128 11.24 -24.45 8.39
N PRO A 129 12.17 -23.48 8.16
CA PRO A 129 12.74 -22.70 9.25
C PRO A 129 11.70 -21.75 9.86
N ASP A 130 11.76 -21.57 11.18
CA ASP A 130 11.00 -20.50 11.86
C ASP A 130 11.48 -19.11 11.41
N VAL A 131 12.80 -18.99 11.17
CA VAL A 131 13.45 -17.75 10.75
C VAL A 131 14.25 -17.95 9.46
N LEU A 132 13.91 -17.17 8.43
CA LEU A 132 14.69 -17.09 7.21
C LEU A 132 15.55 -15.81 7.23
N LEU A 133 16.79 -15.91 7.69
CA LEU A 133 17.71 -14.78 7.67
C LEU A 133 18.23 -14.53 6.26
N ARG A 134 17.92 -13.36 5.73
CA ARG A 134 18.41 -12.91 4.43
C ARG A 134 19.64 -12.03 4.59
N VAL A 135 20.69 -12.37 3.87
CA VAL A 135 21.96 -11.63 3.82
C VAL A 135 22.16 -11.14 2.39
N GLU A 136 21.85 -9.89 2.12
CA GLU A 136 22.01 -9.32 0.77
C GLU A 136 23.26 -8.45 0.70
N ILE A 137 24.22 -8.85 -0.11
CA ILE A 137 25.45 -8.09 -0.37
C ILE A 137 25.27 -7.28 -1.65
N ARG A 138 25.14 -5.97 -1.48
CA ARG A 138 24.98 -4.97 -2.54
C ARG A 138 26.06 -3.89 -2.41
N GLN A 139 25.74 -2.61 -2.60
CA GLN A 139 26.64 -1.51 -2.23
C GLN A 139 26.94 -1.55 -0.73
N LYS A 140 25.92 -1.86 0.07
CA LYS A 140 25.99 -2.17 1.49
C LYS A 140 25.53 -3.61 1.73
N VAL A 141 25.73 -4.11 2.94
CA VAL A 141 25.13 -5.37 3.37
C VAL A 141 23.79 -5.09 4.05
N ASN A 142 22.75 -5.80 3.64
CA ASN A 142 21.42 -5.73 4.24
C ASN A 142 21.10 -7.05 4.94
N LEU A 143 20.78 -6.99 6.22
CA LEU A 143 20.32 -8.12 7.04
C LEU A 143 18.84 -7.93 7.36
N PHE A 144 18.02 -8.91 7.06
CA PHE A 144 16.59 -8.92 7.42
C PHE A 144 16.04 -10.35 7.44
N SER A 145 15.03 -10.55 8.26
CA SER A 145 14.34 -11.83 8.40
C SER A 145 12.83 -11.70 8.34
N LEU A 146 12.30 -10.49 8.58
CA LEU A 146 10.89 -10.21 8.53
C LEU A 146 10.51 -9.66 7.15
N MET A 147 9.45 -10.25 6.57
CA MET A 147 8.83 -9.76 5.33
C MET A 147 7.34 -9.53 5.61
N ILE A 148 6.94 -8.29 5.67
CA ILE A 148 5.56 -7.87 5.93
C ILE A 148 4.89 -7.64 4.58
N PRO A 149 3.81 -8.37 4.24
CA PRO A 149 3.11 -8.18 2.97
C PRO A 149 2.56 -6.76 2.85
N GLY A 150 2.86 -6.10 1.73
CA GLY A 150 2.23 -4.86 1.33
C GLY A 150 0.91 -5.09 0.58
N PRO A 151 0.16 -4.05 0.21
CA PRO A 151 -1.11 -4.19 -0.49
C PRO A 151 -0.96 -4.66 -1.94
N GLY A 152 0.25 -4.62 -2.49
CA GLY A 152 0.49 -4.88 -3.90
C GLY A 152 -0.20 -3.86 -4.81
N GLY A 153 -0.52 -4.26 -6.04
CA GLY A 153 -1.18 -3.38 -7.01
C GLY A 153 -0.19 -2.45 -7.74
N MET A 154 -0.67 -1.27 -8.11
CA MET A 154 0.08 -0.27 -8.88
C MET A 154 0.04 1.09 -8.20
N PRO A 155 1.10 1.89 -8.25
CA PRO A 155 1.10 3.24 -7.71
C PRO A 155 0.02 4.12 -8.36
N ILE A 156 -0.69 4.87 -7.54
CA ILE A 156 -1.80 5.74 -7.94
C ILE A 156 -1.35 6.77 -8.99
N GLY A 157 -2.22 7.01 -9.98
CA GLY A 157 -1.98 7.97 -11.05
C GLY A 157 -1.11 7.44 -12.20
N THR A 158 -0.68 6.17 -12.16
CA THR A 158 0.04 5.55 -13.28
C THR A 158 -0.88 5.11 -14.42
N ASN A 159 -2.18 4.93 -14.14
CA ASN A 159 -3.21 4.50 -15.09
C ASN A 159 -4.35 5.52 -15.25
N GLY A 160 -4.01 6.81 -15.20
CA GLY A 160 -4.99 7.88 -15.41
C GLY A 160 -5.86 8.16 -14.17
N GLN A 161 -7.02 8.79 -14.41
CA GLN A 161 -7.97 9.21 -13.39
C GLN A 161 -9.39 8.79 -13.77
N ALA A 162 -10.21 8.43 -12.77
CA ALA A 162 -11.61 8.08 -12.97
C ALA A 162 -12.51 8.72 -11.91
N MET A 163 -13.79 8.88 -12.24
CA MET A 163 -14.82 9.42 -11.37
C MET A 163 -15.64 8.29 -10.76
N LEU A 164 -15.62 8.18 -9.45
CA LEU A 164 -16.39 7.20 -8.68
C LEU A 164 -17.78 7.79 -8.34
N LEU A 165 -18.85 7.11 -8.71
CA LEU A 165 -20.18 7.39 -8.20
C LEU A 165 -20.28 6.80 -6.80
N LEU A 166 -19.99 7.63 -5.78
CA LEU A 166 -19.92 7.21 -4.39
C LEU A 166 -21.30 7.33 -3.73
N SER A 167 -21.74 6.26 -3.11
CA SER A 167 -22.99 6.19 -2.34
C SER A 167 -22.73 5.84 -0.88
N GLY A 168 -23.79 5.87 -0.05
CA GLY A 168 -23.71 5.42 1.34
C GLY A 168 -23.71 3.89 1.52
N GLY A 169 -23.72 3.11 0.43
CA GLY A 169 -23.59 1.64 0.44
C GLY A 169 -22.15 1.18 0.54
N ILE A 170 -21.96 -0.14 0.66
CA ILE A 170 -20.62 -0.77 0.78
C ILE A 170 -19.96 -1.02 -0.57
N ASP A 171 -20.72 -1.18 -1.64
CA ASP A 171 -20.20 -1.61 -2.94
C ASP A 171 -19.37 -0.51 -3.62
N SER A 172 -19.84 0.75 -3.57
CA SER A 172 -19.16 1.84 -4.25
C SER A 172 -17.78 2.17 -3.67
N PRO A 173 -17.54 2.26 -2.35
CA PRO A 173 -16.20 2.44 -1.82
C PRO A 173 -15.28 1.24 -2.10
N VAL A 174 -15.81 0.01 -2.11
CA VAL A 174 -15.04 -1.19 -2.48
C VAL A 174 -14.62 -1.12 -3.96
N ALA A 175 -15.52 -0.74 -4.87
CA ALA A 175 -15.19 -0.52 -6.27
C ALA A 175 -14.10 0.54 -6.43
N GLY A 176 -14.21 1.66 -5.72
CA GLY A 176 -13.18 2.71 -5.66
C GLY A 176 -11.82 2.17 -5.23
N TYR A 177 -11.78 1.41 -4.14
CA TYR A 177 -10.55 0.76 -3.65
C TYR A 177 -9.95 -0.19 -4.70
N MET A 178 -10.77 -1.05 -5.31
CA MET A 178 -10.31 -2.04 -6.28
C MET A 178 -9.72 -1.38 -7.54
N ILE A 179 -10.32 -0.30 -8.01
CA ILE A 179 -9.83 0.44 -9.18
C ILE A 179 -8.60 1.28 -8.81
N ALA A 180 -8.58 1.91 -7.63
CA ALA A 180 -7.40 2.61 -7.12
C ALA A 180 -6.18 1.67 -7.04
N LYS A 181 -6.37 0.44 -6.56
CA LYS A 181 -5.32 -0.59 -6.51
C LYS A 181 -4.72 -0.93 -7.90
N ARG A 182 -5.41 -0.58 -8.99
CA ARG A 182 -4.92 -0.70 -10.37
C ARG A 182 -4.15 0.53 -10.85
N GLY A 183 -3.81 1.45 -9.95
CA GLY A 183 -3.04 2.64 -10.25
C GLY A 183 -3.86 3.81 -10.78
N VAL A 184 -5.17 3.76 -10.69
CA VAL A 184 -6.08 4.82 -11.13
C VAL A 184 -6.27 5.83 -10.00
N LYS A 185 -6.09 7.13 -10.28
CA LYS A 185 -6.46 8.20 -9.36
C LYS A 185 -7.98 8.32 -9.32
N ILE A 186 -8.56 8.45 -8.12
CA ILE A 186 -10.00 8.52 -7.91
C ILE A 186 -10.40 9.93 -7.52
N ASP A 187 -11.36 10.50 -8.24
CA ASP A 187 -12.25 11.54 -7.76
C ASP A 187 -13.65 10.94 -7.58
N ALA A 188 -14.52 11.58 -6.80
CA ALA A 188 -15.82 11.01 -6.49
C ALA A 188 -16.95 12.03 -6.70
N VAL A 189 -18.13 11.55 -7.09
CA VAL A 189 -19.35 12.32 -7.15
C VAL A 189 -20.41 11.67 -6.27
N TYR A 190 -21.12 12.49 -5.49
CA TYR A 190 -22.24 12.10 -4.65
C TYR A 190 -23.46 12.94 -4.98
N PHE A 191 -24.62 12.29 -5.16
CA PHE A 191 -25.89 12.93 -5.41
C PHE A 191 -26.67 13.09 -4.12
N HIS A 192 -26.83 14.33 -3.67
CA HIS A 192 -27.54 14.70 -2.44
C HIS A 192 -28.86 15.35 -2.79
N ALA A 193 -29.95 14.87 -2.22
CA ALA A 193 -31.30 15.36 -2.49
C ALA A 193 -32.05 15.73 -1.19
N PRO A 194 -31.69 16.82 -0.52
CA PRO A 194 -32.43 17.27 0.66
C PRO A 194 -33.84 17.73 0.28
N PRO A 195 -34.88 17.49 1.12
CA PRO A 195 -34.86 16.82 2.42
C PRO A 195 -34.93 15.29 2.34
N TYR A 196 -34.98 14.68 1.14
CA TYR A 196 -35.14 13.23 0.95
C TYR A 196 -33.89 12.44 1.37
N THR A 197 -32.72 13.05 1.28
CA THR A 197 -31.48 12.51 1.86
C THR A 197 -31.02 13.39 3.02
N SER A 198 -30.75 12.77 4.18
CA SER A 198 -30.35 13.51 5.38
C SER A 198 -28.88 13.96 5.34
N GLU A 199 -28.52 14.98 6.12
CA GLU A 199 -27.13 15.38 6.32
C GLU A 199 -26.27 14.23 6.92
N ARG A 200 -26.88 13.36 7.74
CA ARG A 200 -26.20 12.16 8.24
C ARG A 200 -25.83 11.20 7.12
N ALA A 201 -26.67 11.05 6.10
CA ALA A 201 -26.34 10.25 4.91
C ALA A 201 -25.18 10.86 4.12
N LYS A 202 -25.15 12.18 3.98
CA LYS A 202 -24.03 12.90 3.35
C LYS A 202 -22.73 12.72 4.15
N GLN A 203 -22.79 12.88 5.49
CA GLN A 203 -21.60 12.67 6.34
C GLN A 203 -21.07 11.25 6.20
N LYS A 204 -21.91 10.24 6.15
CA LYS A 204 -21.51 8.85 5.91
C LYS A 204 -20.72 8.71 4.59
N VAL A 205 -21.14 9.41 3.53
CA VAL A 205 -20.42 9.37 2.25
C VAL A 205 -19.05 10.05 2.36
N VAL A 206 -18.95 11.16 3.09
CA VAL A 206 -17.67 11.80 3.40
C VAL A 206 -16.74 10.86 4.16
N ASP A 207 -17.26 10.15 5.17
CA ASP A 207 -16.49 9.18 5.95
C ASP A 207 -15.99 8.02 5.08
N LEU A 208 -16.84 7.52 4.17
CA LEU A 208 -16.45 6.47 3.21
C LEU A 208 -15.39 6.97 2.21
N ALA A 209 -15.52 8.21 1.72
CA ALA A 209 -14.50 8.83 0.87
C ALA A 209 -13.15 8.92 1.60
N ASN A 210 -13.16 9.32 2.87
CA ASN A 210 -11.95 9.37 3.71
C ASN A 210 -11.33 7.99 3.93
N LEU A 211 -12.13 6.94 4.09
CA LEU A 211 -11.61 5.57 4.20
C LEU A 211 -10.91 5.12 2.91
N VAL A 212 -11.49 5.41 1.75
CA VAL A 212 -10.87 5.11 0.46
C VAL A 212 -9.60 5.95 0.26
N ALA A 213 -9.63 7.22 0.66
CA ALA A 213 -8.51 8.17 0.54
C ALA A 213 -7.27 7.72 1.32
N ARG A 214 -7.42 6.92 2.38
CA ARG A 214 -6.30 6.32 3.11
C ARG A 214 -5.38 5.47 2.22
N TYR A 215 -5.92 4.92 1.14
CA TYR A 215 -5.21 4.07 0.18
C TYR A 215 -4.95 4.76 -1.15
N SER A 216 -5.94 5.55 -1.64
CA SER A 216 -5.88 6.19 -2.95
C SER A 216 -5.21 7.56 -2.95
N GLY A 217 -4.87 8.10 -1.77
CA GLY A 217 -4.52 9.51 -1.63
C GLY A 217 -5.76 10.42 -1.68
N PRO A 218 -5.58 11.75 -1.73
CA PRO A 218 -6.67 12.72 -1.68
C PRO A 218 -7.72 12.49 -2.78
N ILE A 219 -9.00 12.53 -2.39
CA ILE A 219 -10.16 12.41 -3.28
C ILE A 219 -10.91 13.76 -3.30
N ASN A 220 -11.16 14.32 -4.47
CA ASN A 220 -12.08 15.44 -4.62
C ASN A 220 -13.52 14.89 -4.66
N LEU A 221 -14.30 15.16 -3.63
CA LEU A 221 -15.69 14.73 -3.55
C LEU A 221 -16.61 15.85 -4.07
N HIS A 222 -17.21 15.64 -5.23
CA HIS A 222 -18.20 16.52 -5.84
C HIS A 222 -19.59 16.20 -5.31
N VAL A 223 -20.17 17.10 -4.53
CA VAL A 223 -21.54 16.95 -4.00
C VAL A 223 -22.51 17.70 -4.94
N VAL A 224 -23.38 16.95 -5.60
CA VAL A 224 -24.38 17.48 -6.53
C VAL A 224 -25.73 17.57 -5.81
N ASN A 225 -26.32 18.76 -5.75
CA ASN A 225 -27.72 18.88 -5.33
C ASN A 225 -28.63 18.34 -6.43
N PHE A 226 -29.31 17.24 -6.12
CA PHE A 226 -30.16 16.52 -7.08
C PHE A 226 -31.67 16.72 -6.84
N THR A 227 -32.06 17.53 -5.84
CA THR A 227 -33.45 17.68 -5.40
C THR A 227 -34.37 18.14 -6.53
N ASP A 228 -34.04 19.25 -7.18
CA ASP A 228 -34.90 19.82 -8.22
C ASP A 228 -35.02 18.89 -9.42
N ILE A 229 -33.94 18.24 -9.80
CA ILE A 229 -33.92 17.23 -10.87
C ILE A 229 -34.80 16.03 -10.51
N GLN A 230 -34.71 15.56 -9.29
CA GLN A 230 -35.50 14.42 -8.79
C GLN A 230 -36.99 14.75 -8.77
N LEU A 231 -37.38 15.97 -8.31
CA LEU A 231 -38.76 16.43 -8.30
C LEU A 231 -39.29 16.56 -9.70
N TYR A 232 -38.53 17.19 -10.62
CA TYR A 232 -38.93 17.34 -12.00
C TYR A 232 -39.16 15.98 -12.69
N ILE A 233 -38.27 15.01 -12.47
CA ILE A 233 -38.44 13.65 -13.00
C ILE A 233 -39.71 13.00 -12.42
N TYR A 234 -39.93 13.17 -11.11
CA TYR A 234 -41.11 12.62 -10.43
C TYR A 234 -42.42 13.16 -11.03
N GLU A 235 -42.48 14.47 -11.40
CA GLU A 235 -43.66 15.12 -11.94
C GLU A 235 -43.89 14.83 -13.42
N GLN A 236 -42.80 14.62 -14.19
CA GLN A 236 -42.89 14.58 -15.66
C GLN A 236 -42.75 13.16 -16.26
N CYS A 237 -42.37 12.18 -15.46
CA CYS A 237 -42.03 10.84 -15.98
C CYS A 237 -42.94 9.75 -15.37
N PRO A 238 -43.15 8.64 -16.09
CA PRO A 238 -43.86 7.47 -15.54
C PRO A 238 -43.22 6.95 -14.27
N HIS A 239 -44.00 6.69 -13.25
CA HIS A 239 -43.51 6.25 -11.93
C HIS A 239 -42.74 4.93 -12.00
N GLU A 240 -43.07 4.05 -12.94
CA GLU A 240 -42.38 2.75 -13.14
C GLU A 240 -40.96 2.94 -13.67
N GLU A 241 -40.66 4.07 -14.32
CA GLU A 241 -39.37 4.35 -14.95
C GLU A 241 -38.47 5.30 -14.13
N LEU A 242 -38.95 5.84 -13.02
CA LEU A 242 -38.28 6.91 -12.26
C LEU A 242 -36.85 6.55 -11.91
N THR A 243 -36.62 5.34 -11.44
CA THR A 243 -35.27 4.89 -11.03
C THR A 243 -34.31 4.86 -12.22
N ILE A 244 -34.75 4.35 -13.37
CA ILE A 244 -33.94 4.27 -14.58
C ILE A 244 -33.61 5.65 -15.11
N ILE A 245 -34.62 6.54 -15.14
CA ILE A 245 -34.47 7.92 -15.61
C ILE A 245 -33.53 8.71 -14.70
N MET A 246 -33.69 8.61 -13.35
CA MET A 246 -32.80 9.25 -12.40
C MET A 246 -31.34 8.76 -12.57
N ARG A 247 -31.12 7.46 -12.67
CA ARG A 247 -29.78 6.89 -12.91
C ARG A 247 -29.17 7.42 -14.20
N ARG A 248 -29.95 7.55 -15.26
CA ARG A 248 -29.47 8.08 -16.53
C ARG A 248 -29.00 9.56 -16.40
N TYR A 249 -29.74 10.38 -15.67
CA TYR A 249 -29.32 11.76 -15.37
C TYR A 249 -28.08 11.82 -14.49
N MET A 250 -28.02 10.99 -13.45
CA MET A 250 -26.83 10.88 -12.59
C MET A 250 -25.58 10.52 -13.40
N MET A 251 -25.68 9.55 -14.31
CA MET A 251 -24.56 9.17 -15.19
C MET A 251 -24.13 10.32 -16.11
N ARG A 252 -25.06 11.07 -16.70
CA ARG A 252 -24.75 12.23 -17.56
C ARG A 252 -24.08 13.37 -16.78
N ILE A 253 -24.54 13.64 -15.57
CA ILE A 253 -23.96 14.66 -14.70
C ILE A 253 -22.57 14.21 -14.27
N ALA A 254 -22.41 12.96 -13.84
CA ALA A 254 -21.11 12.40 -13.48
C ALA A 254 -20.11 12.46 -14.66
N GLN A 255 -20.56 12.15 -15.88
CA GLN A 255 -19.76 12.28 -17.09
C GLN A 255 -19.31 13.73 -17.32
N ALA A 256 -20.23 14.69 -17.23
CA ALA A 256 -19.90 16.11 -17.42
C ALA A 256 -18.90 16.64 -16.37
N ILE A 257 -18.96 16.14 -15.13
CA ILE A 257 -17.98 16.46 -14.08
C ILE A 257 -16.65 15.77 -14.40
N ALA A 258 -16.68 14.50 -14.78
CA ALA A 258 -15.50 13.71 -15.14
C ALA A 258 -14.71 14.39 -16.28
N GLU A 259 -15.37 14.81 -17.34
CA GLU A 259 -14.76 15.53 -18.47
C GLU A 259 -14.08 16.83 -18.03
N LYS A 260 -14.72 17.60 -17.12
CA LYS A 260 -14.16 18.85 -16.57
C LYS A 260 -12.94 18.61 -15.66
N THR A 261 -12.89 17.48 -14.99
CA THR A 261 -11.80 17.14 -14.04
C THR A 261 -10.70 16.28 -14.66
N GLY A 262 -10.83 15.92 -15.94
CA GLY A 262 -9.86 15.08 -16.65
C GLY A 262 -9.95 13.58 -16.31
N SER A 263 -11.07 13.16 -15.72
CA SER A 263 -11.35 11.73 -15.51
C SER A 263 -11.81 11.10 -16.83
N ILE A 264 -11.22 9.96 -17.18
CA ILE A 264 -11.46 9.27 -18.46
C ILE A 264 -12.51 8.17 -18.39
N ALA A 265 -12.99 7.83 -17.20
CA ALA A 265 -13.99 6.80 -16.98
C ALA A 265 -14.86 7.10 -15.76
N LEU A 266 -16.04 6.46 -15.72
CA LEU A 266 -16.90 6.41 -14.54
C LEU A 266 -16.76 5.04 -13.87
N ILE A 267 -16.83 5.02 -12.54
CA ILE A 267 -16.81 3.81 -11.72
C ILE A 267 -18.13 3.73 -10.98
N THR A 268 -18.82 2.61 -11.10
CA THR A 268 -20.02 2.28 -10.31
C THR A 268 -19.74 1.04 -9.45
N GLY A 269 -20.33 1.02 -8.27
CA GLY A 269 -20.31 -0.17 -7.39
C GLY A 269 -21.68 -0.85 -7.46
N GLU A 270 -21.82 -1.81 -8.38
CA GLU A 270 -23.05 -2.57 -8.56
C GLU A 270 -22.78 -4.07 -8.48
N SER A 271 -23.69 -4.80 -7.86
CA SER A 271 -23.67 -6.25 -7.83
C SER A 271 -24.50 -6.81 -8.97
N ILE A 272 -23.96 -7.78 -9.72
CA ILE A 272 -24.66 -8.43 -10.84
C ILE A 272 -26.03 -9.02 -10.43
N GLY A 273 -26.17 -9.42 -9.14
CA GLY A 273 -27.44 -9.95 -8.63
C GLY A 273 -28.48 -8.90 -8.24
N GLN A 274 -28.14 -7.60 -8.37
CA GLN A 274 -29.02 -6.48 -8.01
C GLN A 274 -29.42 -5.62 -9.22
N VAL A 275 -28.99 -5.99 -10.41
CA VAL A 275 -29.26 -5.26 -11.66
C VAL A 275 -30.26 -6.06 -12.51
#